data_282d00050b6ab39c10bdad05d6882159
#
_entry.id   282d00050b6ab39c10bdad05d6882159
#
_cell.length_a   1.000
_cell.length_b   1.000
_cell.length_c   1.000
_cell.angle_alpha   90.00
_cell.angle_beta   90.00
_cell.angle_gamma   90.00
#
_symmetry.space_group_name_H-M   'P 1'
#
loop_
_entity.id
_entity.type
_entity.pdbx_description
1 polymer ?
#
loop_
_entity_poly.entity_id
_entity_poly.type
_entity_poly.pdbx_seq_one_letter_code
_entity_poly.pdbx_strand_id
1 'polypeptide(L)'
;MPEFNLFKLMELFKNASRLRSEGERLAEELKKVIVEGSAGGGMVTVRMNGKQELLDCKIDPQVFADQDAELLEDLIVAATNQATEKSHKAVAEKVGESVGGLNLPGLSEALGGLGGAAPSA
;
A
#
# COMPACT_ATOMS: atom_id res chain seq x y z
N MET A 1 -27.83 -26.97 19.46
CA MET A 1 -26.39 -26.81 19.70
C MET A 1 -25.61 -27.27 18.48
N PRO A 2 -24.84 -26.42 17.88
CA PRO A 2 -23.97 -26.89 16.81
C PRO A 2 -22.95 -27.81 17.44
N GLU A 3 -22.96 -29.03 17.01
CA GLU A 3 -21.97 -30.01 17.44
C GLU A 3 -20.60 -29.55 17.00
N PHE A 4 -19.71 -29.39 17.96
CA PHE A 4 -18.33 -29.09 17.73
C PHE A 4 -17.68 -30.31 17.08
N ASN A 5 -17.59 -30.31 15.76
CA ASN A 5 -17.00 -31.40 15.02
C ASN A 5 -15.50 -31.12 14.86
N LEU A 6 -14.68 -32.08 15.29
CA LEU A 6 -13.23 -31.99 15.17
C LEU A 6 -12.78 -31.77 13.72
N PHE A 7 -13.52 -32.29 12.76
CA PHE A 7 -13.26 -32.11 11.34
C PHE A 7 -13.41 -30.64 10.92
N LYS A 8 -14.43 -29.94 11.41
CA LYS A 8 -14.62 -28.52 11.14
C LYS A 8 -13.50 -27.67 11.73
N LEU A 9 -13.04 -28.05 12.92
CA LEU A 9 -11.92 -27.38 13.55
C LEU A 9 -10.65 -27.54 12.73
N MET A 10 -10.39 -28.74 12.24
CA MET A 10 -9.23 -29.01 11.37
C MET A 10 -9.33 -28.26 10.04
N GLU A 11 -10.52 -28.16 9.46
CA GLU A 11 -10.75 -27.37 8.25
C GLU A 11 -10.48 -25.88 8.48
N LEU A 12 -10.93 -25.35 9.62
CA LEU A 12 -10.68 -23.97 10.00
C LEU A 12 -9.18 -23.72 10.15
N PHE A 13 -8.44 -24.64 10.75
CA PHE A 13 -6.99 -24.53 10.88
C PHE A 13 -6.30 -24.57 9.52
N LYS A 14 -6.73 -25.46 8.64
CA LYS A 14 -6.19 -25.55 7.27
C LYS A 14 -6.45 -24.27 6.49
N ASN A 15 -7.66 -23.71 6.59
CA ASN A 15 -8.03 -22.47 5.93
C ASN A 15 -7.27 -21.28 6.49
N ALA A 16 -7.09 -21.21 7.82
CA ALA A 16 -6.31 -20.16 8.46
C ALA A 16 -4.85 -20.22 8.03
N SER A 17 -4.26 -21.40 7.95
CA SER A 17 -2.89 -21.60 7.48
C SER A 17 -2.74 -21.17 6.01
N ARG A 18 -3.71 -21.51 5.18
CA ARG A 18 -3.73 -21.13 3.76
C ARG A 18 -3.84 -19.60 3.59
N LEU A 19 -4.75 -18.98 4.35
CA LEU A 19 -4.91 -17.51 4.35
C LEU A 19 -3.64 -16.81 4.79
N ARG A 20 -2.98 -17.36 5.80
CA ARG A 20 -1.70 -16.82 6.29
C ARG A 20 -0.62 -16.89 5.21
N SER A 21 -0.51 -18.04 4.52
CA SER A 21 0.46 -18.21 3.43
C SER A 21 0.19 -17.25 2.28
N GLU A 22 -1.08 -17.08 1.91
CA GLU A 22 -1.49 -16.15 0.86
C GLU A 22 -1.24 -14.70 1.27
N GLY A 23 -1.47 -14.37 2.54
CA GLY A 23 -1.18 -13.05 3.09
C GLY A 23 0.31 -12.73 3.06
N GLU A 24 1.16 -13.69 3.42
CA GLU A 24 2.62 -13.53 3.34
C GLU A 24 3.08 -13.36 1.90
N ARG A 25 2.50 -14.12 0.99
CA ARG A 25 2.79 -14.02 -0.44
C ARG A 25 2.39 -12.65 -0.99
N LEU A 26 1.22 -12.17 -0.62
CA LEU A 26 0.75 -10.84 -1.01
C LEU A 26 1.68 -9.76 -0.47
N ALA A 27 2.11 -9.87 0.79
CA ALA A 27 3.05 -8.93 1.40
C ALA A 27 4.36 -8.87 0.62
N GLU A 28 4.89 -10.02 0.18
CA GLU A 28 6.10 -10.07 -0.65
C GLU A 28 5.86 -9.41 -2.02
N GLU A 29 4.69 -9.62 -2.61
CA GLU A 29 4.33 -8.97 -3.88
C GLU A 29 4.22 -7.46 -3.72
N LEU A 30 3.67 -6.99 -2.60
CA LEU A 30 3.54 -5.55 -2.34
C LEU A 30 4.90 -4.87 -2.15
N LYS A 31 5.89 -5.56 -1.62
CA LYS A 31 7.26 -5.03 -1.51
C LYS A 31 7.89 -4.75 -2.88
N LYS A 32 7.47 -5.46 -3.91
CA LYS A 32 7.97 -5.30 -5.28
C LYS A 32 7.31 -4.14 -6.02
N VAL A 33 6.19 -3.65 -5.52
CA VAL A 33 5.53 -2.48 -6.09
C VAL A 33 6.32 -1.25 -5.68
N ILE A 34 6.87 -0.53 -6.66
CA ILE A 34 7.68 0.67 -6.43
C ILE A 34 6.99 1.86 -7.06
N VAL A 35 6.81 2.90 -6.28
CA VAL A 35 6.27 4.18 -6.74
C VAL A 35 7.22 5.32 -6.40
N GLU A 36 7.10 6.41 -7.13
CA GLU A 36 7.88 7.62 -6.88
C GLU A 36 6.96 8.79 -6.56
N GLY A 37 7.35 9.58 -5.57
CA GLY A 37 6.74 10.87 -5.29
C GLY A 37 7.79 11.96 -5.46
N SER A 38 7.41 13.11 -5.99
CA SER A 38 8.32 14.22 -6.17
C SER A 38 7.64 15.55 -5.82
N ALA A 39 8.44 16.51 -5.47
CA ALA A 39 7.98 17.86 -5.15
C ALA A 39 9.00 18.88 -5.59
N GLY A 40 8.53 20.13 -5.79
CA GLY A 40 9.41 21.23 -6.18
C GLY A 40 10.02 21.06 -7.57
N GLY A 41 9.27 20.49 -8.52
CA GLY A 41 9.80 20.28 -9.86
C GLY A 41 10.93 19.25 -9.91
N GLY A 42 10.92 18.29 -9.01
CA GLY A 42 11.95 17.25 -8.95
C GLY A 42 13.09 17.56 -7.99
N MET A 43 12.98 18.64 -7.20
CA MET A 43 14.01 18.95 -6.19
C MET A 43 14.14 17.88 -5.14
N VAL A 44 13.02 17.25 -4.77
CA VAL A 44 12.99 16.11 -3.87
C VAL A 44 12.20 14.99 -4.54
N THR A 45 12.78 13.81 -4.61
CA THR A 45 12.13 12.61 -5.14
C THR A 45 12.31 11.49 -4.14
N VAL A 46 11.21 10.84 -3.76
CA VAL A 46 11.24 9.70 -2.85
C VAL A 46 10.72 8.46 -3.57
N ARG A 47 11.22 7.30 -3.17
CA ARG A 47 10.72 6.01 -3.65
C ARG A 47 10.11 5.26 -2.49
N MET A 48 8.98 4.64 -2.75
CA MET A 48 8.19 3.92 -1.75
C MET A 48 7.70 2.61 -2.35
N ASN A 49 7.59 1.58 -1.52
CA ASN A 49 6.99 0.32 -1.95
C ASN A 49 5.49 0.27 -1.61
N GLY A 50 4.83 -0.83 -2.00
CA GLY A 50 3.40 -1.02 -1.73
C GLY A 50 3.06 -1.22 -0.27
N LYS A 51 4.04 -1.50 0.58
CA LYS A 51 3.88 -1.57 2.04
C LYS A 51 4.05 -0.20 2.70
N GLN A 52 4.17 0.86 1.90
CA GLN A 52 4.36 2.23 2.37
C GLN A 52 5.66 2.43 3.13
N GLU A 53 6.68 1.68 2.77
CA GLU A 53 8.02 1.87 3.28
C GLU A 53 8.78 2.79 2.34
N LEU A 54 9.38 3.85 2.87
CA LEU A 54 10.28 4.71 2.10
C LEU A 54 11.57 3.96 1.86
N LEU A 55 11.97 3.86 0.59
CA LEU A 55 13.17 3.14 0.19
C LEU A 55 14.36 4.06 0.02
N ASP A 56 14.15 5.23 -0.56
CA ASP A 56 15.18 6.25 -0.68
C ASP A 56 14.57 7.64 -0.85
N CYS A 57 15.40 8.64 -0.68
CA CYS A 57 15.05 10.04 -0.86
C CYS A 57 16.21 10.73 -1.55
N LYS A 58 15.96 11.27 -2.73
CA LYS A 58 16.95 12.03 -3.50
C LYS A 58 16.64 13.51 -3.42
N ILE A 59 17.63 14.27 -3.05
CA ILE A 59 17.53 15.72 -2.89
C ILE A 59 18.49 16.37 -3.86
N ASP A 60 17.96 17.30 -4.68
CA ASP A 60 18.81 18.07 -5.58
C ASP A 60 19.74 18.97 -4.74
N PRO A 61 21.05 18.96 -5.02
CA PRO A 61 22.00 19.79 -4.28
C PRO A 61 21.68 21.28 -4.27
N GLN A 62 20.95 21.78 -5.25
CA GLN A 62 20.54 23.18 -5.30
C GLN A 62 19.68 23.60 -4.11
N VAL A 63 18.95 22.65 -3.50
CA VAL A 63 18.15 22.94 -2.32
C VAL A 63 19.03 23.40 -1.16
N PHE A 64 20.24 22.86 -1.07
CA PHE A 64 21.20 23.22 -0.04
C PHE A 64 21.86 24.59 -0.30
N ALA A 65 21.94 24.98 -1.57
CA ALA A 65 22.56 26.25 -1.93
C ALA A 65 21.78 27.45 -1.38
N ASP A 66 20.47 27.33 -1.27
CA ASP A 66 19.59 28.37 -0.73
C ASP A 66 19.55 28.39 0.79
N GLN A 67 20.11 27.38 1.44
CA GLN A 67 20.13 27.22 2.91
C GLN A 67 18.75 27.35 3.58
N ASP A 68 17.72 26.94 2.87
CA ASP A 68 16.32 27.02 3.33
C ASP A 68 15.88 25.64 3.83
N ALA A 69 16.10 25.41 5.11
CA ALA A 69 15.71 24.14 5.74
C ALA A 69 14.19 23.94 5.73
N GLU A 70 13.44 25.02 5.89
CA GLU A 70 11.97 24.97 5.90
C GLU A 70 11.42 24.52 4.54
N LEU A 71 11.99 25.05 3.46
CA LEU A 71 11.63 24.63 2.11
C LEU A 71 11.92 23.13 1.92
N LEU A 72 13.08 22.66 2.36
CA LEU A 72 13.45 21.25 2.26
C LEU A 72 12.48 20.35 3.03
N GLU A 73 12.13 20.76 4.24
CA GLU A 73 11.15 20.02 5.07
C GLU A 73 9.81 19.89 4.34
N ASP A 74 9.30 20.99 3.80
CA ASP A 74 8.03 21.03 3.08
C ASP A 74 8.06 20.16 1.83
N LEU A 75 9.16 20.18 1.10
CA LEU A 75 9.34 19.36 -0.10
C LEU A 75 9.35 17.87 0.22
N ILE A 76 10.03 17.48 1.30
CA ILE A 76 10.06 16.08 1.74
C ILE A 76 8.65 15.60 2.12
N VAL A 77 7.91 16.40 2.85
CA VAL A 77 6.54 16.09 3.24
C VAL A 77 5.65 15.93 2.00
N ALA A 78 5.73 16.87 1.07
CA ALA A 78 4.92 16.85 -0.16
C ALA A 78 5.25 15.64 -1.03
N ALA A 79 6.54 15.35 -1.22
CA ALA A 79 6.98 14.20 -2.01
C ALA A 79 6.54 12.89 -1.38
N THR A 80 6.68 12.77 -0.07
CA THR A 80 6.29 11.57 0.68
C THR A 80 4.78 11.35 0.59
N ASN A 81 3.98 12.39 0.78
CA ASN A 81 2.52 12.28 0.68
C ASN A 81 2.08 11.88 -0.73
N GLN A 82 2.73 12.39 -1.76
CA GLN A 82 2.45 11.98 -3.13
C GLN A 82 2.78 10.51 -3.35
N ALA A 83 3.93 10.05 -2.83
CA ALA A 83 4.31 8.65 -2.92
C ALA A 83 3.32 7.74 -2.20
N THR A 84 2.83 8.16 -1.03
CA THR A 84 1.83 7.42 -0.26
C THR A 84 0.54 7.23 -1.06
N GLU A 85 0.05 8.28 -1.70
CA GLU A 85 -1.14 8.20 -2.55
C GLU A 85 -0.94 7.25 -3.72
N LYS A 86 0.20 7.34 -4.37
CA LYS A 86 0.55 6.46 -5.49
C LYS A 86 0.67 5.01 -5.04
N SER A 87 1.26 4.77 -3.87
CA SER A 87 1.36 3.45 -3.28
C SER A 87 -0.02 2.85 -3.02
N HIS A 88 -0.93 3.61 -2.43
CA HIS A 88 -2.31 3.18 -2.18
C HIS A 88 -3.02 2.77 -3.47
N LYS A 89 -2.89 3.57 -4.51
CA LYS A 89 -3.50 3.27 -5.82
C LYS A 89 -2.91 2.01 -6.44
N ALA A 90 -1.59 1.89 -6.43
CA ALA A 90 -0.90 0.73 -6.98
C ALA A 90 -1.27 -0.55 -6.23
N VAL A 91 -1.39 -0.48 -4.90
CA VAL A 91 -1.81 -1.61 -4.07
C VAL A 91 -3.26 -1.99 -4.37
N ALA A 92 -4.15 -1.02 -4.48
CA ALA A 92 -5.55 -1.26 -4.81
C ALA A 92 -5.69 -1.98 -6.16
N GLU A 93 -4.93 -1.56 -7.16
CA GLU A 93 -4.91 -2.20 -8.47
C GLU A 93 -4.40 -3.64 -8.39
N LYS A 94 -3.32 -3.85 -7.64
CA LYS A 94 -2.74 -5.18 -7.46
C LYS A 94 -3.67 -6.13 -6.73
N VAL A 95 -4.31 -5.67 -5.66
CA VAL A 95 -5.31 -6.44 -4.91
C VAL A 95 -6.52 -6.72 -5.80
N GLY A 96 -6.95 -5.73 -6.59
CA GLY A 96 -8.04 -5.88 -7.54
C GLY A 96 -7.77 -6.98 -8.57
N GLU A 97 -6.55 -7.03 -9.10
CA GLU A 97 -6.12 -8.09 -10.02
C GLU A 97 -6.14 -9.46 -9.35
N SER A 98 -5.63 -9.55 -8.13
CA SER A 98 -5.59 -10.80 -7.36
C SER A 98 -6.99 -11.31 -7.03
N VAL A 99 -7.92 -10.41 -6.78
CA VAL A 99 -9.30 -10.71 -6.39
C VAL A 99 -10.23 -10.82 -7.61
N GLY A 100 -9.83 -10.25 -8.74
CA GLY A 100 -10.60 -10.27 -9.98
C GLY A 100 -10.93 -11.66 -10.51
N GLY A 101 -10.14 -12.68 -10.11
CA GLY A 101 -10.42 -14.07 -10.40
C GLY A 101 -11.39 -14.74 -9.42
N LEU A 102 -11.72 -14.06 -8.33
CA LEU A 102 -12.61 -14.56 -7.29
C LEU A 102 -13.98 -13.87 -7.44
N ASN A 103 -14.87 -14.53 -8.14
CA ASN A 103 -16.23 -14.03 -8.34
C ASN A 103 -17.07 -14.25 -7.07
N LEU A 104 -16.71 -13.55 -5.99
CA LEU A 104 -17.46 -13.60 -4.75
C LEU A 104 -18.49 -12.48 -4.71
N PRO A 105 -19.78 -12.81 -4.54
CA PRO A 105 -20.81 -11.80 -4.41
C PRO A 105 -20.56 -10.88 -3.22
N GLY A 106 -20.63 -9.58 -3.44
CA GLY A 106 -20.43 -8.59 -2.39
C GLY A 106 -18.99 -8.18 -2.15
N LEU A 107 -18.02 -8.86 -2.76
CA LEU A 107 -16.62 -8.54 -2.56
C LEU A 107 -16.24 -7.18 -3.14
N SER A 108 -16.78 -6.86 -4.31
CA SER A 108 -16.55 -5.55 -4.94
C SER A 108 -17.16 -4.41 -4.11
N GLU A 109 -18.31 -4.65 -3.47
CA GLU A 109 -18.93 -3.68 -2.56
C GLU A 109 -18.08 -3.49 -1.29
N ALA A 110 -17.58 -4.57 -0.73
CA ALA A 110 -16.71 -4.52 0.45
C ALA A 110 -15.41 -3.76 0.15
N LEU A 111 -14.80 -4.03 -1.00
CA LEU A 111 -13.59 -3.33 -1.44
C LEU A 111 -13.87 -1.89 -1.84
N GLY A 112 -15.00 -1.63 -2.46
CA GLY A 112 -15.47 -0.29 -2.78
C GLY A 112 -15.73 0.54 -1.54
N GLY A 113 -16.27 -0.07 -0.49
CA GLY A 113 -16.45 0.57 0.81
C GLY A 113 -15.16 0.95 1.49
N LEU A 114 -14.13 0.12 1.34
CA LEU A 114 -12.80 0.41 1.87
C LEU A 114 -12.09 1.51 1.06
N GLY A 115 -12.28 1.50 -0.25
CA GLY A 115 -11.71 2.53 -1.13
C GLY A 115 -12.45 3.86 -1.08
N GLY A 116 -13.78 3.80 -0.83
CA GLY A 116 -14.62 4.99 -0.73
C GLY A 116 -14.53 5.71 0.60
N ALA A 117 -13.85 5.13 1.57
CA ALA A 117 -13.62 5.72 2.88
C ALA A 117 -12.48 6.73 2.89
N ALA A 118 -11.98 7.14 1.73
CA ALA A 118 -11.01 8.22 1.65
C ALA A 118 -11.65 9.48 2.23
N PRO A 119 -11.17 10.01 3.36
CA PRO A 119 -11.75 11.23 3.88
C PRO A 119 -11.48 12.34 2.87
N SER A 120 -12.54 12.94 2.41
CA SER A 120 -12.42 14.23 1.76
C SER A 120 -11.91 15.17 2.84
N ALA A 121 -10.64 15.47 2.76
CA ALA A 121 -10.10 16.47 3.65
C ALA A 121 -10.76 17.82 3.40
#